data_2a850ef3b117e31174b33525b10f4609
#
_entry.id   2a850ef3b117e31174b33525b10f4609
#
_cell.length_a   1.000
_cell.length_b   1.000
_cell.length_c   1.000
_cell.angle_alpha   90.00
_cell.angle_beta   90.00
_cell.angle_gamma   90.00
#
_symmetry.space_group_name_H-M   'P 1'
#
loop_
_entity.id
_entity.type
_entity.pdbx_description
1 polymer ?
#
loop_
_entity_poly.entity_id
_entity_poly.type
_entity_poly.pdbx_seq_one_letter_code
_entity_poly.pdbx_strand_id
1 'polypeptide(L)'
;NLLPGGDPTMRAATVLGIEPNQLWLQILPMKVVGIIIALATAVFWGIVEKKRGAGAVTDVEITAGGNVEEQTEAREYARPKLFWFNLILTLAVIVCLIFVKVPSHYVFMLGCAIALLVNFRGASLQNKIIKSHAGPAIMMSSAILCAGVFLGVMEKTGIMNNMATVLAGFVPMSMGRFLPLIIGILAVPLTLMFDTDSFFFGLMPVLIEIAGNFGVLPAHIAIVMVVCRNCATFISPVVPATFLDIGLADVEIKDHIKNCFFWI
;
A
#
# COMPACT_ATOMS: atom_id res chain seq x y z
N ASN A 1 -0.43 2.68 3.73
CA ASN A 1 0.25 1.50 4.34
C ASN A 1 0.54 1.66 5.84
N LEU A 2 -0.34 2.30 6.58
CA LEU A 2 -0.19 2.43 8.04
C LEU A 2 -0.40 1.08 8.76
N LEU A 3 -1.23 0.21 8.23
CA LEU A 3 -1.59 -1.08 8.84
C LEU A 3 -0.72 -2.23 8.31
N PRO A 4 -0.55 -3.32 9.09
CA PRO A 4 0.17 -4.52 8.66
C PRO A 4 -0.40 -5.18 7.41
N GLY A 5 -1.71 -5.06 7.18
CA GLY A 5 -2.41 -5.57 6.00
C GLY A 5 -2.38 -4.63 4.78
N GLY A 6 -1.52 -3.62 4.77
CA GLY A 6 -1.38 -2.73 3.62
C GLY A 6 -0.92 -3.47 2.37
N ASP A 7 -1.57 -3.17 1.24
CA ASP A 7 -1.42 -3.85 -0.04
C ASP A 7 0.05 -4.08 -0.48
N PRO A 8 0.95 -3.09 -0.55
CA PRO A 8 2.35 -3.31 -0.88
C PRO A 8 3.11 -4.19 0.12
N THR A 9 2.79 -4.06 1.41
CA THR A 9 3.43 -4.88 2.45
C THR A 9 3.03 -6.35 2.34
N MET A 10 1.76 -6.63 2.03
CA MET A 10 1.29 -8.00 1.81
C MET A 10 1.93 -8.65 0.59
N ARG A 11 2.04 -7.93 -0.54
CA ARG A 11 2.70 -8.44 -1.75
C ARG A 11 4.18 -8.73 -1.50
N ALA A 12 4.89 -7.79 -0.90
CA ALA A 12 6.30 -7.97 -0.57
C ALA A 12 6.54 -9.14 0.39
N ALA A 13 5.69 -9.30 1.40
CA ALA A 13 5.75 -10.42 2.33
C ALA A 13 5.48 -11.77 1.64
N THR A 14 4.53 -11.79 0.69
CA THR A 14 4.24 -12.98 -0.13
C THR A 14 5.46 -13.41 -0.95
N VAL A 15 6.15 -12.46 -1.58
CA VAL A 15 7.39 -12.74 -2.34
C VAL A 15 8.51 -13.26 -1.45
N LEU A 16 8.64 -12.73 -0.23
CA LEU A 16 9.62 -13.18 0.75
C LEU A 16 9.25 -14.50 1.44
N GLY A 17 8.00 -14.97 1.31
CA GLY A 17 7.49 -16.12 2.04
C GLY A 17 7.42 -15.94 3.56
N ILE A 18 7.24 -14.69 4.03
CA ILE A 18 7.15 -14.34 5.46
C ILE A 18 5.77 -13.77 5.81
N GLU A 19 5.47 -13.74 7.11
CA GLU A 19 4.24 -13.11 7.60
C GLU A 19 4.27 -11.58 7.37
N PRO A 20 3.20 -10.97 6.83
CA PRO A 20 3.12 -9.53 6.57
C PRO A 20 3.43 -8.66 7.79
N ASN A 21 3.06 -9.14 8.99
CA ASN A 21 3.32 -8.45 10.24
C ASN A 21 4.81 -8.34 10.57
N GLN A 22 5.61 -9.37 10.24
CA GLN A 22 7.05 -9.35 10.46
C GLN A 22 7.73 -8.29 9.59
N LEU A 23 7.36 -8.22 8.31
CA LEU A 23 7.87 -7.19 7.42
C LEU A 23 7.41 -5.79 7.84
N TRP A 24 6.16 -5.66 8.25
CA TRP A 24 5.58 -4.40 8.71
C TRP A 24 6.32 -3.83 9.93
N LEU A 25 6.66 -4.67 10.92
CA LEU A 25 7.43 -4.25 12.10
C LEU A 25 8.82 -3.73 11.73
N GLN A 26 9.47 -4.33 10.73
CA GLN A 26 10.77 -3.85 10.24
C GLN A 26 10.68 -2.50 9.53
N ILE A 27 9.56 -2.23 8.87
CA ILE A 27 9.32 -0.95 8.18
C ILE A 27 8.83 0.14 9.14
N LEU A 28 8.32 -0.23 10.33
CA LEU A 28 7.68 0.70 11.28
C LEU A 28 8.51 1.96 11.60
N PRO A 29 9.82 1.89 11.88
CA PRO A 29 10.62 3.09 12.15
C PRO A 29 10.60 4.09 10.98
N MET A 30 10.70 3.59 9.75
CA MET A 30 10.63 4.44 8.55
C MET A 30 9.25 5.06 8.36
N LYS A 31 8.18 4.34 8.71
CA LYS A 31 6.81 4.87 8.68
C LYS A 31 6.63 6.03 9.66
N VAL A 32 7.17 5.90 10.86
CA VAL A 32 7.11 6.98 11.87
C VAL A 32 7.81 8.24 11.35
N VAL A 33 9.00 8.09 10.78
CA VAL A 33 9.72 9.22 10.14
C VAL A 33 8.89 9.80 8.98
N GLY A 34 8.32 8.97 8.13
CA GLY A 34 7.46 9.40 7.03
C GLY A 34 6.22 10.18 7.50
N ILE A 35 5.57 9.76 8.58
CA ILE A 35 4.43 10.48 9.17
C ILE A 35 4.87 11.86 9.69
N ILE A 36 6.03 11.94 10.37
CA ILE A 36 6.55 13.21 10.89
C ILE A 36 6.84 14.16 9.73
N ILE A 37 7.47 13.68 8.65
CA ILE A 37 7.75 14.48 7.46
C ILE A 37 6.43 14.94 6.81
N ALA A 38 5.46 14.05 6.65
CA ALA A 38 4.17 14.38 6.05
C ALA A 38 3.41 15.43 6.87
N LEU A 39 3.40 15.33 8.20
CA LEU A 39 2.79 16.34 9.07
C LEU A 39 3.53 17.67 9.00
N ALA A 40 4.86 17.65 9.01
CA ALA A 40 5.66 18.87 8.87
C ALA A 40 5.39 19.56 7.52
N THR A 41 5.34 18.79 6.43
CA THR A 41 5.03 19.29 5.08
C THR A 41 3.61 19.86 5.01
N ALA A 42 2.62 19.18 5.59
CA ALA A 42 1.24 19.65 5.63
C ALA A 42 1.11 20.97 6.40
N VAL A 43 1.77 21.09 7.55
CA VAL A 43 1.80 22.35 8.34
C VAL A 43 2.51 23.45 7.55
N PHE A 44 3.66 23.16 6.95
CA PHE A 44 4.40 24.12 6.14
C PHE A 44 3.53 24.68 4.99
N TRP A 45 2.90 23.78 4.20
CA TRP A 45 2.02 24.21 3.12
C TRP A 45 0.77 24.92 3.62
N GLY A 46 0.17 24.47 4.71
CA GLY A 46 -0.96 25.18 5.32
C GLY A 46 -0.61 26.62 5.69
N ILE A 47 0.59 26.87 6.21
CA ILE A 47 1.06 28.23 6.53
C ILE A 47 1.31 29.05 5.25
N VAL A 48 1.92 28.42 4.22
CA VAL A 48 2.19 29.08 2.93
C VAL A 48 0.90 29.47 2.22
N GLU A 49 -0.06 28.57 2.13
CA GLU A 49 -1.35 28.82 1.48
C GLU A 49 -2.21 29.81 2.26
N LYS A 50 -2.19 29.78 3.58
CA LYS A 50 -2.82 30.82 4.39
C LYS A 50 -2.26 32.21 4.10
N LYS A 51 -0.95 32.35 3.89
CA LYS A 51 -0.31 33.61 3.50
C LYS A 51 -0.67 34.06 2.08
N ARG A 52 -1.00 33.11 1.19
CA ARG A 52 -1.46 33.37 -0.18
C ARG A 52 -2.95 33.73 -0.27
N GLY A 53 -3.67 33.71 0.86
CA GLY A 53 -5.09 34.02 0.91
C GLY A 53 -6.00 32.82 0.61
N ALA A 54 -5.46 31.63 0.51
CA ALA A 54 -6.27 30.41 0.44
C ALA A 54 -7.04 30.25 1.75
N GLY A 55 -8.36 30.07 1.68
CA GLY A 55 -9.26 30.01 2.83
C GLY A 55 -10.16 31.25 3.00
N ALA A 56 -10.00 32.27 2.14
CA ALA A 56 -10.94 33.40 2.07
C ALA A 56 -12.20 33.10 1.22
N VAL A 57 -12.30 31.91 0.64
CA VAL A 57 -13.48 31.46 -0.09
C VAL A 57 -14.44 30.83 0.90
N THR A 58 -15.25 31.67 1.55
CA THR A 58 -16.50 31.26 2.17
C THR A 58 -17.48 30.89 1.05
N ASP A 59 -18.12 29.71 1.18
CA ASP A 59 -19.21 29.21 0.33
C ASP A 59 -18.79 28.49 -0.99
N VAL A 60 -17.75 27.66 -0.93
CA VAL A 60 -17.76 26.48 -1.79
C VAL A 60 -18.50 25.39 -1.02
N GLU A 61 -19.71 25.06 -1.41
CA GLU A 61 -20.31 23.77 -1.09
C GLU A 61 -19.26 22.72 -1.42
N ILE A 62 -18.75 22.03 -0.40
CA ILE A 62 -17.89 20.87 -0.59
C ILE A 62 -18.78 19.78 -1.17
N THR A 63 -19.03 19.86 -2.45
CA THR A 63 -19.47 18.73 -3.25
C THR A 63 -18.28 17.77 -3.26
N ALA A 64 -18.23 16.93 -2.22
CA ALA A 64 -17.31 15.82 -2.20
C ALA A 64 -17.51 15.04 -3.51
N GLY A 65 -16.56 15.19 -4.44
CA GLY A 65 -16.58 14.58 -5.76
C GLY A 65 -16.31 13.07 -5.72
N GLY A 66 -17.09 12.34 -4.92
CA GLY A 66 -17.24 10.91 -5.01
C GLY A 66 -18.51 10.61 -5.80
N ASN A 67 -18.54 9.53 -6.58
CA ASN A 67 -19.73 9.08 -7.26
C ASN A 67 -20.93 9.14 -6.31
N VAL A 68 -21.98 9.83 -6.71
CA VAL A 68 -23.19 10.05 -5.90
C VAL A 68 -23.76 8.71 -5.42
N GLU A 69 -23.56 7.64 -6.19
CA GLU A 69 -23.96 6.27 -5.85
C GLU A 69 -23.14 5.70 -4.66
N GLU A 70 -21.80 5.87 -4.64
CA GLU A 70 -20.95 5.42 -3.52
C GLU A 70 -21.25 6.17 -2.22
N GLN A 71 -21.53 7.48 -2.32
CA GLN A 71 -21.90 8.28 -1.13
C GLN A 71 -23.29 7.91 -0.60
N THR A 72 -24.22 7.57 -1.47
CA THR A 72 -25.57 7.13 -1.10
C THR A 72 -25.50 5.77 -0.41
N GLU A 73 -24.72 4.83 -0.95
CA GLU A 73 -24.48 3.52 -0.31
C GLU A 73 -23.74 3.65 1.02
N ALA A 74 -22.72 4.50 1.10
CA ALA A 74 -22.00 4.73 2.36
C ALA A 74 -22.92 5.29 3.45
N ARG A 75 -23.87 6.16 3.11
CA ARG A 75 -24.89 6.68 4.06
C ARG A 75 -25.90 5.60 4.47
N GLU A 76 -26.33 4.73 3.58
CA GLU A 76 -27.25 3.63 3.89
C GLU A 76 -26.68 2.70 4.95
N TYR A 77 -25.36 2.43 4.89
CA TYR A 77 -24.68 1.52 5.82
C TYR A 77 -24.03 2.20 7.01
N ALA A 78 -24.07 3.53 7.10
CA ALA A 78 -23.54 4.28 8.25
C ALA A 78 -24.25 3.90 9.56
N ARG A 79 -23.47 3.63 10.61
CA ARG A 79 -23.97 3.26 11.94
C ARG A 79 -23.38 4.22 13.00
N PRO A 80 -23.79 5.50 13.03
CA PRO A 80 -23.19 6.50 13.91
C PRO A 80 -23.31 6.14 15.40
N LYS A 81 -24.37 5.41 15.79
CA LYS A 81 -24.56 4.96 17.19
C LYS A 81 -23.52 3.92 17.63
N LEU A 82 -22.90 3.19 16.70
CA LEU A 82 -21.89 2.18 16.96
C LEU A 82 -20.45 2.70 16.70
N PHE A 83 -20.28 4.01 16.53
CA PHE A 83 -18.98 4.63 16.24
C PHE A 83 -17.91 4.23 17.26
N TRP A 84 -18.20 4.39 18.55
CA TRP A 84 -17.26 4.06 19.63
C TRP A 84 -16.93 2.56 19.67
N PHE A 85 -17.91 1.72 19.44
CA PHE A 85 -17.69 0.28 19.36
C PHE A 85 -16.76 -0.07 18.20
N ASN A 86 -17.00 0.47 17.00
CA ASN A 86 -16.18 0.23 15.83
C ASN A 86 -14.77 0.78 16.01
N LEU A 87 -14.63 1.93 16.64
CA LEU A 87 -13.31 2.51 16.97
C LEU A 87 -12.52 1.59 17.93
N ILE A 88 -13.15 1.13 19.00
CA ILE A 88 -12.52 0.21 19.97
C ILE A 88 -12.17 -1.12 19.30
N LEU A 89 -13.06 -1.66 18.48
CA LEU A 89 -12.81 -2.90 17.74
C LEU A 89 -11.60 -2.75 16.78
N THR A 90 -11.53 -1.65 16.05
CA THR A 90 -10.41 -1.35 15.15
C THR A 90 -9.09 -1.23 15.92
N LEU A 91 -9.10 -0.50 17.04
CA LEU A 91 -7.92 -0.39 17.91
C LEU A 91 -7.52 -1.75 18.50
N ALA A 92 -8.48 -2.57 18.92
CA ALA A 92 -8.23 -3.91 19.44
C ALA A 92 -7.59 -4.81 18.36
N VAL A 93 -8.09 -4.77 17.12
CA VAL A 93 -7.50 -5.49 15.99
C VAL A 93 -6.05 -5.04 15.76
N ILE A 94 -5.78 -3.73 15.76
CA ILE A 94 -4.43 -3.18 15.57
C ILE A 94 -3.49 -3.64 16.71
N VAL A 95 -3.95 -3.55 17.96
CA VAL A 95 -3.17 -3.99 19.12
C VAL A 95 -2.90 -5.49 19.04
N CYS A 96 -3.90 -6.31 18.70
CA CYS A 96 -3.71 -7.74 18.49
C CYS A 96 -2.67 -8.03 17.39
N LEU A 97 -2.71 -7.32 16.28
CA LEU A 97 -1.73 -7.50 15.19
C LEU A 97 -0.29 -7.16 15.60
N ILE A 98 -0.11 -6.22 16.52
CA ILE A 98 1.22 -5.79 16.97
C ILE A 98 1.76 -6.72 18.07
N PHE A 99 0.93 -7.08 19.06
CA PHE A 99 1.38 -7.74 20.27
C PHE A 99 1.16 -9.25 20.30
N VAL A 100 0.16 -9.74 19.54
CA VAL A 100 -0.19 -11.17 19.56
C VAL A 100 0.52 -11.88 18.41
N LYS A 101 1.28 -12.92 18.70
CA LYS A 101 1.98 -13.76 17.71
C LYS A 101 1.03 -14.77 17.03
N VAL A 102 -0.07 -14.26 16.48
CA VAL A 102 -1.03 -15.05 15.72
C VAL A 102 -1.02 -14.56 14.28
N PRO A 103 -1.11 -15.45 13.28
CA PRO A 103 -1.16 -15.05 11.89
C PRO A 103 -2.27 -14.01 11.65
N SER A 104 -1.93 -12.93 10.92
CA SER A 104 -2.79 -11.75 10.74
C SER A 104 -4.18 -12.06 10.17
N HIS A 105 -4.28 -13.11 9.34
CA HIS A 105 -5.57 -13.52 8.74
C HIS A 105 -6.60 -13.95 9.79
N TYR A 106 -6.19 -14.62 10.89
CA TYR A 106 -7.13 -14.96 11.97
C TYR A 106 -7.64 -13.72 12.69
N VAL A 107 -6.79 -12.76 12.96
CA VAL A 107 -7.15 -11.51 13.64
C VAL A 107 -8.15 -10.72 12.79
N PHE A 108 -7.88 -10.59 11.48
CA PHE A 108 -8.79 -9.92 10.55
C PHE A 108 -10.11 -10.66 10.39
N MET A 109 -10.07 -11.99 10.30
CA MET A 109 -11.28 -12.81 10.19
C MET A 109 -12.20 -12.66 11.40
N LEU A 110 -11.64 -12.73 12.62
CA LEU A 110 -12.39 -12.52 13.85
C LEU A 110 -12.91 -11.08 13.97
N GLY A 111 -12.08 -10.08 13.68
CA GLY A 111 -12.50 -8.69 13.68
C GLY A 111 -13.64 -8.41 12.70
N CYS A 112 -13.55 -8.94 11.48
CA CYS A 112 -14.59 -8.84 10.47
C CYS A 112 -15.89 -9.55 10.89
N ALA A 113 -15.79 -10.77 11.46
CA ALA A 113 -16.96 -11.50 11.95
C ALA A 113 -17.69 -10.73 13.07
N ILE A 114 -16.94 -10.19 14.05
CA ILE A 114 -17.50 -9.37 15.13
C ILE A 114 -18.15 -8.11 14.56
N ALA A 115 -17.47 -7.43 13.64
CA ALA A 115 -17.99 -6.22 13.00
C ALA A 115 -19.31 -6.50 12.25
N LEU A 116 -19.39 -7.60 11.47
CA LEU A 116 -20.59 -7.98 10.75
C LEU A 116 -21.76 -8.33 11.69
N LEU A 117 -21.49 -9.08 12.74
CA LEU A 117 -22.54 -9.50 13.69
C LEU A 117 -23.13 -8.32 14.47
N VAL A 118 -22.30 -7.34 14.85
CA VAL A 118 -22.74 -6.22 15.67
C VAL A 118 -23.36 -5.10 14.82
N ASN A 119 -22.74 -4.75 13.69
CA ASN A 119 -23.21 -3.64 12.85
C ASN A 119 -24.39 -4.01 11.95
N PHE A 120 -24.43 -5.26 11.49
CA PHE A 120 -25.42 -5.72 10.50
C PHE A 120 -26.20 -6.92 11.02
N ARG A 121 -27.34 -6.62 11.65
CA ARG A 121 -28.22 -7.67 12.19
C ARG A 121 -29.07 -8.29 11.10
N GLY A 122 -28.99 -9.59 10.95
CA GLY A 122 -29.76 -10.40 9.99
C GLY A 122 -28.93 -10.90 8.80
N ALA A 123 -29.10 -12.19 8.49
CA ALA A 123 -28.33 -12.88 7.46
C ALA A 123 -28.48 -12.26 6.05
N SER A 124 -29.65 -11.73 5.73
CA SER A 124 -29.90 -11.09 4.43
C SER A 124 -29.03 -9.84 4.25
N LEU A 125 -28.95 -8.97 5.27
CA LEU A 125 -28.15 -7.76 5.22
C LEU A 125 -26.64 -8.07 5.22
N GLN A 126 -26.22 -9.04 6.04
CA GLN A 126 -24.83 -9.51 6.06
C GLN A 126 -24.41 -10.06 4.70
N ASN A 127 -25.27 -10.87 4.05
CA ASN A 127 -25.01 -11.36 2.70
C ASN A 127 -24.91 -10.22 1.66
N LYS A 128 -25.73 -9.19 1.77
CA LYS A 128 -25.68 -8.02 0.88
C LYS A 128 -24.31 -7.31 1.01
N ILE A 129 -23.85 -7.06 2.25
CA ILE A 129 -22.55 -6.45 2.52
C ILE A 129 -21.39 -7.33 2.03
N ILE A 130 -21.41 -8.62 2.30
CA ILE A 130 -20.37 -9.55 1.83
C ILE A 130 -20.32 -9.54 0.31
N LYS A 131 -21.45 -9.61 -0.37
CA LYS A 131 -21.52 -9.61 -1.84
C LYS A 131 -21.01 -8.30 -2.44
N SER A 132 -21.29 -7.14 -1.85
CA SER A 132 -20.80 -5.85 -2.36
C SER A 132 -19.27 -5.72 -2.30
N HIS A 133 -18.61 -6.41 -1.36
CA HIS A 133 -17.15 -6.40 -1.21
C HIS A 133 -16.47 -7.65 -1.79
N ALA A 134 -17.23 -8.63 -2.28
CA ALA A 134 -16.69 -9.90 -2.78
C ALA A 134 -15.85 -9.71 -4.07
N GLY A 135 -16.25 -8.82 -4.96
CA GLY A 135 -15.55 -8.58 -6.22
C GLY A 135 -14.08 -8.22 -6.03
N PRO A 136 -13.77 -7.12 -5.33
CA PRO A 136 -12.40 -6.73 -5.02
C PRO A 136 -11.61 -7.80 -4.24
N ALA A 137 -12.25 -8.49 -3.30
CA ALA A 137 -11.60 -9.55 -2.51
C ALA A 137 -11.19 -10.74 -3.38
N ILE A 138 -12.07 -11.20 -4.28
CA ILE A 138 -11.79 -12.31 -5.21
C ILE A 138 -10.69 -11.88 -6.20
N MET A 139 -10.76 -10.68 -6.75
CA MET A 139 -9.77 -10.15 -7.69
C MET A 139 -8.37 -10.14 -7.06
N MET A 140 -8.25 -9.62 -5.84
CA MET A 140 -6.97 -9.57 -5.13
C MET A 140 -6.46 -10.96 -4.76
N SER A 141 -7.33 -11.85 -4.28
CA SER A 141 -6.95 -13.22 -3.94
C SER A 141 -6.50 -14.01 -5.16
N SER A 142 -7.18 -13.87 -6.30
CA SER A 142 -6.81 -14.53 -7.54
C SER A 142 -5.48 -14.01 -8.09
N ALA A 143 -5.22 -12.69 -8.01
CA ALA A 143 -3.94 -12.11 -8.41
C ALA A 143 -2.78 -12.68 -7.58
N ILE A 144 -2.94 -12.77 -6.25
CA ILE A 144 -1.92 -13.35 -5.36
C ILE A 144 -1.67 -14.84 -5.68
N LEU A 145 -2.73 -15.61 -5.93
CA LEU A 145 -2.60 -17.03 -6.30
C LEU A 145 -1.88 -17.20 -7.64
N CYS A 146 -2.27 -16.43 -8.66
CA CYS A 146 -1.60 -16.46 -9.97
C CYS A 146 -0.12 -16.04 -9.86
N ALA A 147 0.17 -15.01 -9.07
CA ALA A 147 1.54 -14.59 -8.78
C ALA A 147 2.34 -15.69 -8.08
N GLY A 148 1.75 -16.39 -7.11
CA GLY A 148 2.38 -17.52 -6.44
C GLY A 148 2.73 -18.67 -7.41
N VAL A 149 1.84 -18.99 -8.33
CA VAL A 149 2.12 -19.98 -9.41
C VAL A 149 3.25 -19.49 -10.30
N PHE A 150 3.20 -18.24 -10.75
CA PHE A 150 4.25 -17.63 -11.58
C PHE A 150 5.62 -17.69 -10.91
N LEU A 151 5.71 -17.23 -9.65
CA LEU A 151 6.94 -17.26 -8.87
C LEU A 151 7.46 -18.70 -8.68
N GLY A 152 6.55 -19.63 -8.35
CA GLY A 152 6.93 -21.03 -8.19
C GLY A 152 7.50 -21.66 -9.46
N VAL A 153 6.95 -21.32 -10.63
CA VAL A 153 7.49 -21.76 -11.92
C VAL A 153 8.86 -21.13 -12.17
N MET A 154 9.01 -19.83 -12.01
CA MET A 154 10.26 -19.08 -12.21
C MET A 154 11.40 -19.62 -11.32
N GLU A 155 11.10 -19.91 -10.07
CA GLU A 155 12.05 -20.45 -9.11
C GLU A 155 12.44 -21.91 -9.43
N LYS A 156 11.45 -22.79 -9.63
CA LYS A 156 11.68 -24.23 -9.86
C LYS A 156 12.36 -24.52 -11.21
N THR A 157 12.15 -23.70 -12.21
CA THR A 157 12.82 -23.83 -13.51
C THR A 157 14.22 -23.23 -13.53
N GLY A 158 14.63 -22.50 -12.48
CA GLY A 158 15.91 -21.81 -12.42
C GLY A 158 16.02 -20.58 -13.33
N ILE A 159 14.92 -20.18 -13.98
CA ILE A 159 14.89 -18.99 -14.85
C ILE A 159 15.28 -17.75 -14.06
N MET A 160 14.76 -17.61 -12.85
CA MET A 160 15.04 -16.46 -11.96
C MET A 160 16.53 -16.35 -11.65
N ASN A 161 17.16 -17.45 -11.27
CA ASN A 161 18.60 -17.50 -10.98
C ASN A 161 19.45 -17.16 -12.22
N ASN A 162 19.09 -17.70 -13.40
CA ASN A 162 19.79 -17.40 -14.65
C ASN A 162 19.65 -15.91 -15.01
N MET A 163 18.45 -15.33 -14.91
CA MET A 163 18.23 -13.89 -15.11
C MET A 163 19.07 -13.06 -14.15
N ALA A 164 19.04 -13.40 -12.87
CA ALA A 164 19.80 -12.70 -11.84
C ALA A 164 21.30 -12.77 -12.07
N THR A 165 21.83 -13.92 -12.47
CA THR A 165 23.25 -14.09 -12.77
C THR A 165 23.70 -13.22 -13.96
N VAL A 166 22.92 -13.18 -15.04
CA VAL A 166 23.21 -12.34 -16.19
C VAL A 166 23.14 -10.86 -15.81
N LEU A 167 22.11 -10.44 -15.11
CA LEU A 167 21.92 -9.05 -14.69
C LEU A 167 22.97 -8.61 -13.65
N ALA A 168 23.33 -9.49 -12.72
CA ALA A 168 24.40 -9.23 -11.75
C ALA A 168 25.76 -9.01 -12.43
N GLY A 169 26.00 -9.64 -13.59
CA GLY A 169 27.20 -9.43 -14.38
C GLY A 169 27.38 -7.99 -14.91
N PHE A 170 26.31 -7.23 -15.02
CA PHE A 170 26.35 -5.81 -15.39
C PHE A 170 26.62 -4.88 -14.19
N VAL A 171 26.53 -5.39 -12.95
CA VAL A 171 26.73 -4.61 -11.73
C VAL A 171 28.20 -4.78 -11.27
N PRO A 172 29.00 -3.72 -11.22
CA PRO A 172 30.36 -3.82 -10.69
C PRO A 172 30.36 -4.24 -9.21
N MET A 173 31.31 -5.08 -8.82
CA MET A 173 31.45 -5.59 -7.44
C MET A 173 31.50 -4.44 -6.39
N SER A 174 32.10 -3.31 -6.75
CA SER A 174 32.18 -2.13 -5.88
C SER A 174 30.82 -1.48 -5.60
N MET A 175 29.84 -1.70 -6.49
CA MET A 175 28.49 -1.14 -6.37
C MET A 175 27.53 -2.09 -5.63
N GLY A 176 27.87 -3.34 -5.43
CA GLY A 176 26.99 -4.35 -4.82
C GLY A 176 26.46 -3.94 -3.44
N ARG A 177 27.31 -3.36 -2.58
CA ARG A 177 26.92 -2.87 -1.26
C ARG A 177 25.93 -1.68 -1.31
N PHE A 178 25.92 -0.92 -2.40
CA PHE A 178 25.04 0.23 -2.61
C PHE A 178 23.75 -0.16 -3.36
N LEU A 179 23.58 -1.44 -3.69
CA LEU A 179 22.43 -1.94 -4.45
C LEU A 179 21.08 -1.54 -3.83
N PRO A 180 20.87 -1.64 -2.50
CA PRO A 180 19.61 -1.15 -1.91
C PRO A 180 19.35 0.33 -2.17
N LEU A 181 20.38 1.17 -2.14
CA LEU A 181 20.24 2.61 -2.43
C LEU A 181 19.89 2.85 -3.90
N ILE A 182 20.58 2.16 -4.80
CA ILE A 182 20.32 2.24 -6.26
C ILE A 182 18.89 1.80 -6.56
N ILE A 183 18.47 0.66 -6.00
CA ILE A 183 17.09 0.15 -6.14
C ILE A 183 16.09 1.15 -5.56
N GLY A 184 16.38 1.77 -4.42
CA GLY A 184 15.54 2.79 -3.81
C GLY A 184 15.31 3.98 -4.73
N ILE A 185 16.36 4.51 -5.34
CA ILE A 185 16.29 5.63 -6.29
C ILE A 185 15.51 5.20 -7.56
N LEU A 186 15.79 4.00 -8.07
CA LEU A 186 15.11 3.47 -9.26
C LEU A 186 13.65 3.10 -8.98
N ALA A 187 13.29 2.77 -7.75
CA ALA A 187 11.92 2.41 -7.39
C ALA A 187 10.92 3.55 -7.68
N VAL A 188 11.35 4.81 -7.57
CA VAL A 188 10.52 5.98 -7.88
C VAL A 188 10.11 6.02 -9.36
N PRO A 189 11.04 6.10 -10.34
CA PRO A 189 10.66 6.09 -11.75
C PRO A 189 10.00 4.77 -12.18
N LEU A 190 10.40 3.63 -11.63
CA LEU A 190 9.76 2.35 -11.93
C LEU A 190 8.30 2.31 -11.47
N THR A 191 7.94 2.98 -10.37
CA THR A 191 6.55 3.07 -9.91
C THR A 191 5.67 3.87 -10.87
N LEU A 192 6.24 4.75 -11.68
CA LEU A 192 5.49 5.47 -12.73
C LEU A 192 5.20 4.60 -13.95
N MET A 193 6.00 3.55 -14.16
CA MET A 193 5.94 2.66 -15.34
C MET A 193 5.22 1.34 -15.05
N PHE A 194 5.36 0.82 -13.84
CA PHE A 194 4.82 -0.48 -13.44
C PHE A 194 3.63 -0.32 -12.50
N ASP A 195 2.60 -1.13 -12.71
CA ASP A 195 1.53 -1.33 -11.75
C ASP A 195 2.04 -2.07 -10.49
N THR A 196 1.18 -2.16 -9.48
CA THR A 196 1.55 -2.72 -8.18
C THR A 196 1.97 -4.20 -8.28
N ASP A 197 1.25 -4.97 -9.08
CA ASP A 197 1.47 -6.41 -9.20
C ASP A 197 2.77 -6.69 -9.94
N SER A 198 3.01 -6.05 -11.08
CA SER A 198 4.25 -6.20 -11.86
C SER A 198 5.47 -5.74 -11.08
N PHE A 199 5.35 -4.69 -10.28
CA PHE A 199 6.44 -4.17 -9.45
C PHE A 199 6.85 -5.16 -8.36
N PHE A 200 5.89 -5.74 -7.62
CA PHE A 200 6.21 -6.65 -6.51
C PHE A 200 6.39 -8.09 -6.96
N PHE A 201 5.57 -8.61 -7.87
CA PHE A 201 5.66 -10.01 -8.28
C PHE A 201 6.58 -10.24 -9.48
N GLY A 202 6.77 -9.25 -10.33
CA GLY A 202 7.66 -9.34 -11.47
C GLY A 202 9.08 -8.90 -11.15
N LEU A 203 9.24 -7.67 -10.67
CA LEU A 203 10.56 -7.03 -10.53
C LEU A 203 11.27 -7.41 -9.21
N MET A 204 10.56 -7.41 -8.08
CA MET A 204 11.17 -7.59 -6.76
C MET A 204 11.91 -8.94 -6.60
N PRO A 205 11.38 -10.09 -7.05
CA PRO A 205 12.09 -11.36 -6.91
C PRO A 205 13.43 -11.36 -7.65
N VAL A 206 13.46 -10.78 -8.85
CA VAL A 206 14.69 -10.68 -9.65
C VAL A 206 15.72 -9.79 -8.96
N LEU A 207 15.28 -8.66 -8.38
CA LEU A 207 16.16 -7.76 -7.63
C LEU A 207 16.69 -8.40 -6.35
N ILE A 208 15.89 -9.19 -5.65
CA ILE A 208 16.32 -9.96 -4.49
C ILE A 208 17.40 -10.95 -4.87
N GLU A 209 17.23 -11.68 -5.96
CA GLU A 209 18.20 -12.67 -6.42
C GLU A 209 19.52 -12.01 -6.86
N ILE A 210 19.44 -10.90 -7.60
CA ILE A 210 20.62 -10.09 -7.94
C ILE A 210 21.36 -9.64 -6.69
N ALA A 211 20.63 -9.08 -5.72
CA ALA A 211 21.19 -8.58 -4.48
C ALA A 211 21.82 -9.68 -3.61
N GLY A 212 21.26 -10.88 -3.66
CA GLY A 212 21.78 -12.09 -3.02
C GLY A 212 23.21 -12.42 -3.48
N ASN A 213 23.53 -12.23 -4.76
CA ASN A 213 24.88 -12.43 -5.30
C ASN A 213 25.94 -11.47 -4.70
N PHE A 214 25.49 -10.36 -4.10
CA PHE A 214 26.34 -9.38 -3.40
C PHE A 214 26.22 -9.45 -1.88
N GLY A 215 25.57 -10.49 -1.34
CA GLY A 215 25.40 -10.69 0.09
C GLY A 215 24.38 -9.73 0.76
N VAL A 216 23.49 -9.12 -0.02
CA VAL A 216 22.43 -8.26 0.53
C VAL A 216 21.23 -9.12 0.92
N LEU A 217 20.71 -8.89 2.13
CA LEU A 217 19.56 -9.65 2.63
C LEU A 217 18.28 -9.33 1.84
N PRO A 218 17.46 -10.33 1.50
CA PRO A 218 16.18 -10.16 0.80
C PRO A 218 15.25 -9.13 1.45
N ALA A 219 15.20 -9.13 2.78
CA ALA A 219 14.38 -8.20 3.55
C ALA A 219 14.77 -6.74 3.33
N HIS A 220 16.05 -6.42 3.16
CA HIS A 220 16.50 -5.05 2.89
C HIS A 220 15.98 -4.54 1.54
N ILE A 221 16.02 -5.38 0.52
CA ILE A 221 15.48 -5.03 -0.81
C ILE A 221 13.97 -4.80 -0.73
N ALA A 222 13.25 -5.71 -0.08
CA ALA A 222 11.81 -5.59 0.08
C ALA A 222 11.41 -4.32 0.86
N ILE A 223 12.11 -3.99 1.96
CA ILE A 223 11.85 -2.78 2.74
C ILE A 223 12.06 -1.53 1.87
N VAL A 224 13.19 -1.44 1.17
CA VAL A 224 13.51 -0.31 0.30
C VAL A 224 12.47 -0.16 -0.81
N MET A 225 12.11 -1.26 -1.48
CA MET A 225 11.12 -1.23 -2.55
C MET A 225 9.74 -0.80 -2.03
N VAL A 226 9.29 -1.30 -0.87
CA VAL A 226 8.01 -0.90 -0.28
C VAL A 226 8.01 0.58 0.10
N VAL A 227 9.07 1.06 0.75
CA VAL A 227 9.15 2.44 1.24
C VAL A 227 9.26 3.44 0.09
N CYS A 228 10.23 3.25 -0.81
CA CYS A 228 10.47 4.18 -1.92
C CYS A 228 9.32 4.19 -2.93
N ARG A 229 8.71 3.02 -3.19
CA ARG A 229 7.51 2.97 -4.02
C ARG A 229 6.36 3.78 -3.41
N ASN A 230 6.15 3.67 -2.10
CA ASN A 230 5.09 4.43 -1.44
C ASN A 230 5.26 5.95 -1.60
N CYS A 231 6.48 6.46 -1.65
CA CYS A 231 6.72 7.87 -1.93
C CYS A 231 6.23 8.26 -3.33
N ALA A 232 6.47 7.43 -4.34
CA ALA A 232 6.08 7.71 -5.72
C ALA A 232 4.61 7.38 -6.05
N THR A 233 3.91 6.63 -5.19
CA THR A 233 2.51 6.23 -5.41
C THR A 233 1.59 7.43 -5.62
N PHE A 234 1.82 8.54 -4.93
CA PHE A 234 0.97 9.74 -4.99
C PHE A 234 0.99 10.46 -6.34
N ILE A 235 2.01 10.27 -7.15
CA ILE A 235 2.11 10.88 -8.49
C ILE A 235 1.97 9.87 -9.62
N SER A 236 1.83 8.59 -9.32
CA SER A 236 1.81 7.55 -10.35
C SER A 236 0.47 7.53 -11.10
N PRO A 237 0.48 7.68 -12.44
CA PRO A 237 -0.73 7.59 -13.25
C PRO A 237 -1.24 6.17 -13.43
N VAL A 238 -0.54 5.16 -12.88
CA VAL A 238 -0.89 3.74 -12.99
C VAL A 238 -1.56 3.23 -11.72
N VAL A 239 -1.50 4.01 -10.63
CA VAL A 239 -2.05 3.62 -9.32
C VAL A 239 -3.45 4.20 -9.13
N PRO A 240 -4.49 3.36 -8.88
CA PRO A 240 -5.87 3.81 -8.71
C PRO A 240 -6.07 4.84 -7.59
N ALA A 241 -5.26 4.78 -6.52
CA ALA A 241 -5.34 5.72 -5.41
C ALA A 241 -5.08 7.17 -5.84
N THR A 242 -4.19 7.40 -6.81
CA THR A 242 -3.91 8.74 -7.35
C THR A 242 -5.16 9.34 -8.01
N PHE A 243 -5.91 8.51 -8.77
CA PHE A 243 -7.15 8.96 -9.39
C PHE A 243 -8.24 9.28 -8.37
N LEU A 244 -8.29 8.54 -7.27
CA LEU A 244 -9.21 8.84 -6.18
C LEU A 244 -8.85 10.19 -5.54
N ASP A 245 -7.57 10.43 -5.27
CA ASP A 245 -7.10 11.68 -4.65
C ASP A 245 -7.41 12.90 -5.52
N ILE A 246 -7.11 12.85 -6.82
CA ILE A 246 -7.39 13.95 -7.76
C ILE A 246 -8.89 14.14 -7.98
N GLY A 247 -9.67 13.05 -8.00
CA GLY A 247 -11.13 13.13 -8.12
C GLY A 247 -11.79 13.77 -6.88
N LEU A 248 -11.28 13.50 -5.69
CA LEU A 248 -11.74 14.13 -4.45
C LEU A 248 -11.33 15.60 -4.33
N ALA A 249 -10.16 15.95 -4.90
CA ALA A 249 -9.64 17.32 -4.89
C ALA A 249 -10.14 18.17 -6.06
N ASP A 250 -10.85 17.56 -7.01
CA ASP A 250 -11.35 18.20 -8.26
C ASP A 250 -10.23 18.93 -9.02
N VAL A 251 -9.09 18.25 -9.20
CA VAL A 251 -7.91 18.77 -9.91
C VAL A 251 -7.51 17.87 -11.07
N GLU A 252 -6.91 18.45 -12.10
CA GLU A 252 -6.36 17.67 -13.20
C GLU A 252 -5.09 16.91 -12.76
N ILE A 253 -4.93 15.67 -13.23
CA ILE A 253 -3.76 14.83 -12.95
C ILE A 253 -2.44 15.52 -13.32
N LYS A 254 -2.43 16.29 -14.39
CA LYS A 254 -1.27 17.06 -14.86
C LYS A 254 -0.80 18.09 -13.82
N ASP A 255 -1.74 18.82 -13.24
CA ASP A 255 -1.44 19.85 -12.24
C ASP A 255 -1.05 19.23 -10.91
N HIS A 256 -1.69 18.13 -10.54
CA HIS A 256 -1.31 17.33 -9.37
C HIS A 256 0.14 16.83 -9.48
N ILE A 257 0.49 16.16 -10.58
CA ILE A 257 1.86 15.66 -10.80
C ILE A 257 2.86 16.80 -10.79
N LYS A 258 2.59 17.90 -11.49
CA LYS A 258 3.50 19.06 -11.56
C LYS A 258 3.79 19.67 -10.19
N ASN A 259 2.79 19.77 -9.33
CA ASN A 259 2.93 20.36 -8.00
C ASN A 259 3.54 19.39 -6.97
N CYS A 260 3.28 18.09 -7.10
CA CYS A 260 3.75 17.10 -6.15
C CYS A 260 5.13 16.51 -6.50
N PHE A 261 5.56 16.58 -7.76
CA PHE A 261 6.79 15.95 -8.25
C PHE A 261 8.06 16.34 -7.47
N PHE A 262 8.16 17.60 -7.04
CA PHE A 262 9.34 18.07 -6.29
C PHE A 262 9.37 17.62 -4.81
N TRP A 263 8.30 17.01 -4.31
CA TRP A 263 8.16 16.61 -2.91
C TRP A 263 8.38 15.11 -2.67
N ILE A 264 8.65 14.37 -3.71
CA ILE A 264 8.91 12.94 -3.74
C ILE A 264 10.40 12.65 -3.94
#